data_dc9c1a652942c5f2f2d200cbc3fe50eb
#
_entry.id   dc9c1a652942c5f2f2d200cbc3fe50eb
#
_cell.length_a   1.000
_cell.length_b   1.000
_cell.length_c   1.000
_cell.angle_alpha   90.00
_cell.angle_beta   90.00
_cell.angle_gamma   90.00
#
_symmetry.space_group_name_H-M   'P 1'
#
loop_
_entity.id
_entity.type
_entity.pdbx_description
1 polymer ?
#
loop_
_entity_poly.entity_id
_entity_poly.type
_entity_poly.pdbx_seq_one_letter_code
_entity_poly.pdbx_strand_id
1 'polypeptide(L)'
;MLIQKLYIINLSNFYDIISELKEHIGYEISKFDNKEIFLDKYKSKSISTENSILVVQEKEYNFFVKNINEDQIIKFKPPVNIFTFIENLNVKFIQKKYQDQSNVSVKDFSLNINSRELKKDKSSLKLTERETDMILYLNDSKKPVNVETLEKEIWQHSSDLETHTVETHIYRLRKKIKAEFGSDDLIKSDKDGYII
;
A
#
# COMPACT_ATOMS: atom_id res chain seq x y z
N MET A 1 -8.82 11.98 -11.35
CA MET A 1 -7.86 12.19 -10.23
C MET A 1 -8.61 11.90 -8.94
N LEU A 2 -8.15 10.97 -8.11
CA LEU A 2 -8.82 10.67 -6.84
C LEU A 2 -8.65 11.86 -5.89
N ILE A 3 -9.76 12.40 -5.40
CA ILE A 3 -9.77 13.55 -4.48
C ILE A 3 -9.21 13.09 -3.13
N GLN A 4 -8.23 13.82 -2.62
CA GLN A 4 -7.68 13.58 -1.28
C GLN A 4 -8.68 14.04 -0.22
N LYS A 5 -8.80 13.29 0.89
CA LYS A 5 -9.79 13.57 1.95
C LYS A 5 -9.13 13.66 3.31
N LEU A 6 -9.51 14.67 4.06
CA LEU A 6 -9.11 14.86 5.45
C LEU A 6 -10.31 14.61 6.36
N TYR A 7 -10.22 13.61 7.20
CA TYR A 7 -11.22 13.30 8.20
C TYR A 7 -10.77 13.81 9.58
N ILE A 8 -11.53 14.70 10.15
CA ILE A 8 -11.27 15.31 11.47
C ILE A 8 -12.27 14.73 12.45
N ILE A 9 -11.79 13.99 13.47
CA ILE A 9 -12.63 13.22 14.35
C ILE A 9 -12.55 13.77 15.77
N ASN A 10 -13.72 14.15 16.33
CA ASN A 10 -13.86 14.69 17.68
C ASN A 10 -12.97 15.93 17.97
N LEU A 11 -12.81 16.81 16.97
CA LEU A 11 -11.95 17.99 17.02
C LEU A 11 -12.66 19.20 16.35
N SER A 12 -13.85 19.59 16.85
CA SER A 12 -14.70 20.61 16.22
C SER A 12 -13.99 21.95 16.02
N ASN A 13 -13.35 22.48 17.06
CA ASN A 13 -12.63 23.77 16.95
C ASN A 13 -11.48 23.71 15.94
N PHE A 14 -10.80 22.58 15.84
CA PHE A 14 -9.75 22.40 14.84
C PHE A 14 -10.33 22.31 13.43
N TYR A 15 -11.46 21.61 13.27
CA TYR A 15 -12.17 21.57 11.99
C TYR A 15 -12.57 22.98 11.52
N ASP A 16 -13.09 23.82 12.42
CA ASP A 16 -13.52 25.17 12.08
C ASP A 16 -12.33 26.01 11.56
N ILE A 17 -11.18 25.95 12.25
CA ILE A 17 -9.94 26.61 11.81
C ILE A 17 -9.47 26.13 10.43
N ILE A 18 -9.43 24.82 10.21
CA ILE A 18 -8.99 24.25 8.90
C ILE A 18 -9.99 24.57 7.80
N SER A 19 -11.28 24.67 8.12
CA SER A 19 -12.34 24.98 7.17
C SER A 19 -12.22 26.40 6.60
N GLU A 20 -11.70 27.35 7.36
CA GLU A 20 -11.41 28.72 6.89
C GLU A 20 -10.31 28.73 5.82
N LEU A 21 -9.43 27.73 5.85
CA LEU A 21 -8.33 27.58 4.88
C LEU A 21 -8.70 26.71 3.65
N LYS A 22 -9.96 26.31 3.53
CA LYS A 22 -10.43 25.36 2.51
C LYS A 22 -10.07 25.75 1.07
N GLU A 23 -10.06 27.04 0.76
CA GLU A 23 -9.71 27.53 -0.58
C GLU A 23 -8.21 27.42 -0.90
N HIS A 24 -7.38 27.26 0.12
CA HIS A 24 -5.92 27.19 0.01
C HIS A 24 -5.35 25.77 0.13
N ILE A 25 -6.21 24.77 0.40
CA ILE A 25 -5.82 23.39 0.57
C ILE A 25 -6.45 22.50 -0.51
N GLY A 26 -5.68 21.60 -1.07
CA GLY A 26 -6.05 20.76 -2.22
C GLY A 26 -6.82 19.48 -1.88
N TYR A 27 -7.49 19.39 -0.71
CA TYR A 27 -8.20 18.19 -0.26
C TYR A 27 -9.56 18.52 0.35
N GLU A 28 -10.49 17.58 0.28
CA GLU A 28 -11.81 17.70 0.91
C GLU A 28 -11.69 17.45 2.42
N ILE A 29 -12.40 18.26 3.21
CA ILE A 29 -12.42 18.14 4.66
C ILE A 29 -13.79 17.65 5.11
N SER A 30 -13.82 16.65 6.00
CA SER A 30 -15.06 16.17 6.62
C SER A 30 -14.87 16.02 8.13
N LYS A 31 -15.90 16.45 8.89
CA LYS A 31 -15.95 16.35 10.34
C LYS A 31 -16.78 15.16 10.80
N PHE A 32 -16.32 14.51 11.86
CA PHE A 32 -17.07 13.52 12.60
C PHE A 32 -17.06 13.90 14.07
N ASP A 33 -18.25 14.02 14.66
CA ASP A 33 -18.39 14.49 16.05
C ASP A 33 -17.86 13.48 17.07
N ASN A 34 -17.85 12.19 16.71
CA ASN A 34 -17.25 11.13 17.53
C ASN A 34 -16.75 9.97 16.65
N LYS A 35 -15.99 9.07 17.25
CA LYS A 35 -15.39 7.92 16.59
C LYS A 35 -16.42 6.87 16.17
N GLU A 36 -17.53 6.75 16.88
CA GLU A 36 -18.59 5.77 16.61
C GLU A 36 -19.24 6.09 15.25
N ILE A 37 -19.63 7.35 15.02
CA ILE A 37 -20.20 7.80 13.75
C ILE A 37 -19.25 7.56 12.59
N PHE A 38 -17.96 7.82 12.78
CA PHE A 38 -16.96 7.56 11.75
C PHE A 38 -16.86 6.07 11.42
N LEU A 39 -16.76 5.21 12.46
CA LEU A 39 -16.63 3.77 12.28
C LEU A 39 -17.85 3.12 11.63
N ASP A 40 -19.04 3.57 12.00
CA ASP A 40 -20.28 3.06 11.39
C ASP A 40 -20.32 3.36 9.89
N LYS A 41 -19.95 4.57 9.50
CA LYS A 41 -19.84 4.95 8.08
C LYS A 41 -18.71 4.20 7.37
N TYR A 42 -17.59 3.96 8.04
CA TYR A 42 -16.47 3.19 7.50
C TYR A 42 -16.85 1.71 7.28
N LYS A 43 -17.45 1.07 8.30
CA LYS A 43 -17.90 -0.33 8.23
C LYS A 43 -19.02 -0.54 7.21
N SER A 44 -19.93 0.41 7.09
CA SER A 44 -20.99 0.40 6.06
C SER A 44 -20.49 0.73 4.65
N LYS A 45 -19.17 0.97 4.48
CA LYS A 45 -18.55 1.41 3.23
C LYS A 45 -19.13 2.70 2.63
N SER A 46 -19.82 3.51 3.47
CA SER A 46 -20.34 4.83 3.06
C SER A 46 -19.23 5.86 2.92
N ILE A 47 -18.09 5.62 3.55
CA ILE A 47 -16.85 6.39 3.38
C ILE A 47 -15.69 5.42 3.15
N SER A 48 -14.70 5.87 2.37
CA SER A 48 -13.45 5.13 2.14
C SER A 48 -12.30 5.86 2.82
N THR A 49 -11.36 5.09 3.35
CA THR A 49 -10.08 5.60 3.82
C THR A 49 -9.01 5.59 2.74
N GLU A 50 -9.33 5.11 1.55
CA GLU A 50 -8.46 5.27 0.40
C GLU A 50 -8.22 6.74 0.13
N ASN A 51 -6.98 7.13 -0.11
CA ASN A 51 -6.59 8.50 -0.38
C ASN A 51 -7.00 9.50 0.73
N SER A 52 -7.11 9.05 1.98
CA SER A 52 -7.52 9.87 3.11
C SER A 52 -6.50 9.86 4.24
N ILE A 53 -6.53 10.94 5.03
CA ILE A 53 -5.81 11.07 6.30
C ILE A 53 -6.83 11.36 7.39
N LEU A 54 -6.65 10.71 8.55
CA LEU A 54 -7.45 10.93 9.74
C LEU A 54 -6.68 11.75 10.76
N VAL A 55 -7.30 12.79 11.28
CA VAL A 55 -6.77 13.55 12.42
C VAL A 55 -7.61 13.23 13.64
N VAL A 56 -6.96 12.66 14.65
CA VAL A 56 -7.61 12.17 15.86
C VAL A 56 -6.92 12.69 17.12
N GLN A 57 -7.64 12.83 18.21
CA GLN A 57 -7.04 13.17 19.50
C GLN A 57 -6.04 12.09 19.93
N GLU A 58 -4.96 12.49 20.61
CA GLU A 58 -3.91 11.57 21.10
C GLU A 58 -4.50 10.41 21.90
N LYS A 59 -5.48 10.67 22.76
CA LYS A 59 -6.15 9.64 23.59
C LYS A 59 -6.92 8.58 22.79
N GLU A 60 -7.35 8.90 21.56
CA GLU A 60 -8.12 8.00 20.70
C GLU A 60 -7.25 7.27 19.68
N TYR A 61 -5.99 7.66 19.55
CA TYR A 61 -5.08 7.12 18.54
C TYR A 61 -4.96 5.59 18.56
N ASN A 62 -4.71 4.98 19.74
CA ASN A 62 -4.56 3.54 19.86
C ASN A 62 -5.82 2.75 19.46
N PHE A 63 -6.97 3.39 19.53
CA PHE A 63 -8.23 2.81 19.07
C PHE A 63 -8.28 2.77 17.53
N PHE A 64 -7.87 3.84 16.89
CA PHE A 64 -7.91 3.91 15.42
C PHE A 64 -6.86 3.03 14.76
N VAL A 65 -5.65 2.92 15.30
CA VAL A 65 -4.58 2.05 14.76
C VAL A 65 -5.00 0.57 14.71
N LYS A 66 -5.91 0.13 15.59
CA LYS A 66 -6.44 -1.24 15.55
C LYS A 66 -7.35 -1.52 14.34
N ASN A 67 -7.93 -0.48 13.74
CA ASN A 67 -8.94 -0.59 12.70
C ASN A 67 -8.50 -0.01 11.34
N ILE A 68 -7.53 0.90 11.35
CA ILE A 68 -7.08 1.67 10.20
C ILE A 68 -5.55 1.68 10.17
N ASN A 69 -4.97 1.74 8.98
CA ASN A 69 -3.52 1.77 8.82
C ASN A 69 -2.92 3.00 9.53
N GLU A 70 -1.90 2.78 10.33
CA GLU A 70 -1.22 3.81 11.11
C GLU A 70 -0.71 4.97 10.25
N ASP A 71 -0.24 4.67 9.04
CA ASP A 71 0.26 5.67 8.09
C ASP A 71 -0.80 6.72 7.68
N GLN A 72 -2.08 6.41 7.88
CA GLN A 72 -3.20 7.30 7.56
C GLN A 72 -3.64 8.15 8.75
N ILE A 73 -3.06 7.98 9.92
CA ILE A 73 -3.51 8.63 11.14
C ILE A 73 -2.50 9.67 11.60
N ILE A 74 -3.00 10.86 11.94
CA ILE A 74 -2.24 11.92 12.59
C ILE A 74 -2.78 12.12 14.01
N LYS A 75 -1.88 12.05 14.99
CA LYS A 75 -2.18 12.42 16.37
C LYS A 75 -2.26 13.94 16.48
N PHE A 76 -3.38 14.44 16.96
CA PHE A 76 -3.52 15.85 17.28
C PHE A 76 -3.25 16.09 18.75
N LYS A 77 -2.23 16.89 19.04
CA LYS A 77 -1.80 17.26 20.38
C LYS A 77 -1.54 18.77 20.44
N PRO A 78 -2.50 19.56 20.94
CA PRO A 78 -2.31 20.99 21.08
C PRO A 78 -1.30 21.34 22.20
N PRO A 79 -0.61 22.50 22.13
CA PRO A 79 -0.75 23.51 21.07
C PRO A 79 -0.02 23.11 19.77
N VAL A 80 -0.61 23.46 18.62
CA VAL A 80 0.00 23.22 17.30
C VAL A 80 0.14 24.53 16.53
N ASN A 81 1.23 24.68 15.78
CA ASN A 81 1.36 25.71 14.78
C ASN A 81 0.61 25.24 13.52
N ILE A 82 -0.37 26.03 13.08
CA ILE A 82 -1.26 25.63 11.98
C ILE A 82 -0.52 25.48 10.65
N PHE A 83 0.44 26.36 10.36
CA PHE A 83 1.21 26.29 9.13
C PHE A 83 2.07 25.03 9.08
N THR A 84 2.82 24.75 10.14
CA THR A 84 3.63 23.51 10.25
C THR A 84 2.75 22.27 10.19
N PHE A 85 1.54 22.33 10.77
CA PHE A 85 0.59 21.21 10.69
C PHE A 85 0.15 20.95 9.25
N ILE A 86 -0.21 22.00 8.49
CA ILE A 86 -0.62 21.90 7.09
C ILE A 86 0.54 21.38 6.22
N GLU A 87 1.77 21.86 6.43
CA GLU A 87 2.95 21.36 5.74
C GLU A 87 3.15 19.86 5.98
N ASN A 88 3.10 19.42 7.23
CA ASN A 88 3.21 18.00 7.58
C ASN A 88 2.07 17.17 6.98
N LEU A 89 0.87 17.71 6.92
CA LEU A 89 -0.28 17.07 6.30
C LEU A 89 -0.08 16.90 4.79
N ASN A 90 0.40 17.94 4.10
CA ASN A 90 0.73 17.88 2.68
C ASN A 90 1.82 16.85 2.38
N VAL A 91 2.86 16.81 3.20
CA VAL A 91 3.93 15.78 3.09
C VAL A 91 3.32 14.37 3.25
N LYS A 92 2.46 14.17 4.23
CA LYS A 92 1.78 12.88 4.44
C LYS A 92 0.90 12.48 3.25
N PHE A 93 0.16 13.42 2.66
CA PHE A 93 -0.63 13.15 1.45
C PHE A 93 0.25 12.77 0.25
N ILE A 94 1.39 13.44 0.08
CA ILE A 94 2.35 13.12 -0.98
C ILE A 94 2.93 11.71 -0.76
N GLN A 95 3.36 11.39 0.46
CA GLN A 95 3.89 10.07 0.81
C GLN A 95 2.86 8.96 0.55
N LYS A 96 1.60 9.19 0.98
CA LYS A 96 0.52 8.23 0.74
C LYS A 96 0.25 8.03 -0.74
N LYS A 97 0.18 9.10 -1.53
CA LYS A 97 0.02 9.01 -2.97
C LYS A 97 1.14 8.17 -3.62
N TYR A 98 2.37 8.37 -3.19
CA TYR A 98 3.52 7.57 -3.66
C TYR A 98 3.39 6.10 -3.29
N GLN A 99 2.96 5.80 -2.06
CA GLN A 99 2.73 4.42 -1.62
C GLN A 99 1.60 3.75 -2.40
N ASP A 100 0.48 4.46 -2.59
CA ASP A 100 -0.68 3.93 -3.31
C ASP A 100 -0.37 3.67 -4.80
N GLN A 101 0.40 4.56 -5.44
CA GLN A 101 0.85 4.38 -6.83
C GLN A 101 1.87 3.24 -7.00
N SER A 102 2.53 2.85 -5.93
CA SER A 102 3.54 1.78 -5.93
C SER A 102 2.96 0.39 -5.67
N ASN A 103 1.68 0.30 -5.34
CA ASN A 103 1.04 -0.98 -5.03
C ASN A 103 0.39 -1.58 -6.29
N VAL A 104 0.84 -2.78 -6.64
CA VAL A 104 0.29 -3.60 -7.73
C VAL A 104 -0.47 -4.78 -7.12
N SER A 105 -1.69 -5.01 -7.58
CA SER A 105 -2.45 -6.20 -7.21
C SER A 105 -1.93 -7.41 -7.97
N VAL A 106 -1.59 -8.46 -7.24
CA VAL A 106 -1.08 -9.74 -7.77
C VAL A 106 -1.90 -10.87 -7.16
N LYS A 107 -2.94 -11.32 -7.82
CA LYS A 107 -3.97 -12.23 -7.25
C LYS A 107 -4.51 -11.67 -5.91
N ASP A 108 -4.34 -12.45 -4.83
CA ASP A 108 -4.76 -12.10 -3.47
C ASP A 108 -3.70 -11.30 -2.69
N PHE A 109 -2.62 -10.90 -3.37
CA PHE A 109 -1.51 -10.17 -2.78
C PHE A 109 -1.49 -8.71 -3.25
N SER A 110 -0.90 -7.85 -2.43
CA SER A 110 -0.50 -6.51 -2.81
C SER A 110 1.03 -6.42 -2.83
N LEU A 111 1.59 -6.11 -3.98
CA LEU A 111 3.02 -5.91 -4.16
C LEU A 111 3.35 -4.42 -4.19
N ASN A 112 4.10 -3.95 -3.20
CA ASN A 112 4.65 -2.60 -3.24
C ASN A 112 6.00 -2.61 -3.96
N ILE A 113 6.05 -1.95 -5.13
CA ILE A 113 7.24 -1.93 -6.00
C ILE A 113 8.40 -1.19 -5.32
N ASN A 114 8.14 -0.05 -4.68
CA ASN A 114 9.18 0.79 -4.08
C ASN A 114 9.81 0.14 -2.83
N SER A 115 8.97 -0.42 -1.96
CA SER A 115 9.46 -1.12 -0.78
C SER A 115 9.85 -2.57 -1.06
N ARG A 116 9.49 -3.11 -2.25
CA ARG A 116 9.69 -4.53 -2.63
C ARG A 116 9.06 -5.47 -1.61
N GLU A 117 7.85 -5.18 -1.22
CA GLU A 117 7.11 -5.89 -0.19
C GLU A 117 5.85 -6.53 -0.75
N LEU A 118 5.75 -7.85 -0.64
CA LEU A 118 4.55 -8.61 -0.96
C LEU A 118 3.73 -8.79 0.31
N LYS A 119 2.46 -8.36 0.30
CA LYS A 119 1.56 -8.38 1.45
C LYS A 119 0.31 -9.21 1.16
N LYS A 120 -0.12 -9.97 2.18
CA LYS A 120 -1.41 -10.63 2.23
C LYS A 120 -1.91 -10.61 3.67
N ASP A 121 -3.10 -10.08 3.89
CA ASP A 121 -3.69 -9.91 5.23
C ASP A 121 -2.76 -9.12 6.17
N LYS A 122 -2.26 -9.77 7.23
CA LYS A 122 -1.35 -9.19 8.22
C LYS A 122 0.11 -9.59 8.00
N SER A 123 0.38 -10.47 7.04
CA SER A 123 1.73 -10.96 6.73
C SER A 123 2.38 -10.14 5.63
N SER A 124 3.70 -9.96 5.71
CA SER A 124 4.47 -9.26 4.69
C SER A 124 5.81 -9.93 4.45
N LEU A 125 6.20 -10.03 3.18
CA LEU A 125 7.42 -10.65 2.71
C LEU A 125 8.27 -9.65 1.95
N LYS A 126 9.50 -9.43 2.41
CA LYS A 126 10.48 -8.61 1.69
C LYS A 126 11.07 -9.40 0.51
N LEU A 127 11.04 -8.78 -0.66
CA LEU A 127 11.56 -9.35 -1.90
C LEU A 127 12.88 -8.69 -2.31
N THR A 128 13.67 -9.40 -3.08
CA THR A 128 14.78 -8.82 -3.84
C THR A 128 14.26 -8.13 -5.10
N GLU A 129 15.09 -7.34 -5.76
CA GLU A 129 14.74 -6.70 -7.03
C GLU A 129 14.31 -7.72 -8.08
N ARG A 130 15.10 -8.76 -8.30
CA ARG A 130 14.81 -9.82 -9.27
C ARG A 130 13.52 -10.59 -8.96
N GLU A 131 13.24 -10.84 -7.68
CA GLU A 131 11.97 -11.46 -7.25
C GLU A 131 10.78 -10.54 -7.55
N THR A 132 10.93 -9.24 -7.33
CA THR A 132 9.91 -8.22 -7.63
C THR A 132 9.65 -8.15 -9.13
N ASP A 133 10.71 -8.01 -9.94
CA ASP A 133 10.62 -7.93 -11.41
C ASP A 133 9.97 -9.18 -11.99
N MET A 134 10.33 -10.35 -11.47
CA MET A 134 9.75 -11.64 -11.90
C MET A 134 8.25 -11.70 -11.61
N ILE A 135 7.81 -11.31 -10.41
CA ILE A 135 6.38 -11.30 -10.06
C ILE A 135 5.63 -10.30 -10.95
N LEU A 136 6.17 -9.10 -11.18
CA LEU A 136 5.55 -8.10 -12.04
C LEU A 136 5.42 -8.59 -13.47
N TYR A 137 6.49 -9.11 -14.03
CA TYR A 137 6.50 -9.61 -15.41
C TYR A 137 5.50 -10.76 -15.62
N LEU A 138 5.45 -11.72 -14.70
CA LEU A 138 4.49 -12.82 -14.74
C LEU A 138 3.05 -12.35 -14.53
N ASN A 139 2.83 -11.35 -13.66
CA ASN A 139 1.51 -10.80 -13.42
C ASN A 139 0.94 -10.02 -14.64
N ASP A 140 1.82 -9.34 -15.38
CA ASP A 140 1.43 -8.61 -16.58
C ASP A 140 1.23 -9.56 -17.79
N SER A 141 1.83 -10.75 -17.73
CA SER A 141 1.72 -11.76 -18.77
C SER A 141 0.40 -12.51 -18.67
N LYS A 142 -0.38 -12.49 -19.73
CA LYS A 142 -1.67 -13.21 -19.80
C LYS A 142 -1.53 -14.69 -20.18
N LYS A 143 -0.31 -15.14 -20.43
CA LYS A 143 0.04 -16.50 -20.88
C LYS A 143 1.26 -16.97 -20.11
N PRO A 144 1.46 -18.30 -20.01
CA PRO A 144 2.68 -18.85 -19.44
C PRO A 144 3.93 -18.29 -20.15
N VAL A 145 4.95 -17.98 -19.38
CA VAL A 145 6.24 -17.43 -19.86
C VAL A 145 7.31 -18.49 -19.72
N ASN A 146 7.99 -18.81 -20.82
CA ASN A 146 9.06 -19.79 -20.81
C ASN A 146 10.34 -19.28 -20.11
N VAL A 147 11.22 -20.19 -19.76
CA VAL A 147 12.47 -19.91 -19.02
C VAL A 147 13.36 -18.94 -19.79
N GLU A 148 13.52 -19.12 -21.08
CA GLU A 148 14.38 -18.27 -21.92
C GLU A 148 13.91 -16.81 -21.97
N THR A 149 12.58 -16.62 -22.04
CA THR A 149 11.99 -15.27 -21.99
C THR A 149 12.19 -14.63 -20.63
N LEU A 150 11.96 -15.36 -19.54
CA LEU A 150 12.21 -14.85 -18.18
C LEU A 150 13.68 -14.48 -17.99
N GLU A 151 14.59 -15.30 -18.47
CA GLU A 151 16.02 -15.04 -18.40
C GLU A 151 16.38 -13.73 -19.13
N LYS A 152 15.91 -13.59 -20.36
CA LYS A 152 16.16 -12.39 -21.17
C LYS A 152 15.59 -11.12 -20.55
N GLU A 153 14.35 -11.17 -20.10
CA GLU A 153 13.62 -9.96 -19.63
C GLU A 153 14.03 -9.54 -18.22
N ILE A 154 14.33 -10.49 -17.33
CA ILE A 154 14.64 -10.21 -15.93
C ILE A 154 16.14 -10.04 -15.69
N TRP A 155 16.99 -10.80 -16.38
CA TRP A 155 18.44 -10.73 -16.17
C TRP A 155 19.22 -9.92 -17.20
N GLN A 156 18.56 -9.41 -18.25
CA GLN A 156 19.11 -8.47 -19.24
C GLN A 156 20.62 -8.64 -19.48
N HIS A 157 21.00 -9.58 -20.38
CA HIS A 157 22.37 -9.67 -20.92
C HIS A 157 23.53 -10.06 -20.00
N SER A 158 23.31 -10.72 -18.88
CA SER A 158 24.40 -11.46 -18.29
C SER A 158 24.60 -12.75 -19.13
N SER A 159 25.48 -12.66 -20.11
CA SER A 159 25.77 -13.70 -21.11
C SER A 159 26.30 -15.03 -20.56
N ASP A 160 26.37 -15.18 -19.25
CA ASP A 160 26.96 -16.33 -18.54
C ASP A 160 26.00 -17.02 -17.59
N LEU A 161 24.67 -16.74 -17.67
CA LEU A 161 23.69 -17.41 -16.81
C LEU A 161 23.20 -18.70 -17.48
N GLU A 162 23.44 -19.83 -16.82
CA GLU A 162 22.85 -21.12 -17.18
C GLU A 162 21.32 -21.07 -16.94
N THR A 163 20.51 -21.68 -17.81
CA THR A 163 19.04 -21.77 -17.72
C THR A 163 18.54 -22.27 -16.36
N HIS A 164 19.33 -23.06 -15.65
CA HIS A 164 19.06 -23.50 -14.28
C HIS A 164 18.99 -22.36 -13.25
N THR A 165 19.42 -21.15 -13.58
CA THR A 165 19.38 -19.99 -12.69
C THR A 165 17.94 -19.52 -12.47
N VAL A 166 17.12 -19.43 -13.51
CA VAL A 166 15.71 -18.99 -13.43
C VAL A 166 14.90 -19.98 -12.59
N GLU A 167 15.01 -21.28 -12.88
CA GLU A 167 14.31 -22.33 -12.15
C GLU A 167 14.68 -22.33 -10.65
N THR A 168 15.98 -22.14 -10.35
CA THR A 168 16.46 -22.03 -8.98
C THR A 168 15.89 -20.80 -8.28
N HIS A 169 15.79 -19.66 -8.95
CA HIS A 169 15.19 -18.46 -8.40
C HIS A 169 13.70 -18.65 -8.14
N ILE A 170 12.95 -19.23 -9.06
CA ILE A 170 11.53 -19.54 -8.89
C ILE A 170 11.32 -20.51 -7.72
N TYR A 171 12.13 -21.55 -7.63
CA TYR A 171 12.06 -22.50 -6.52
C TYR A 171 12.28 -21.81 -5.16
N ARG A 172 13.33 -20.98 -5.05
CA ARG A 172 13.64 -20.22 -3.83
C ARG A 172 12.52 -19.23 -3.48
N LEU A 173 11.98 -18.52 -4.48
CA LEU A 173 10.88 -17.58 -4.29
C LEU A 173 9.61 -18.30 -3.80
N ARG A 174 9.23 -19.42 -4.41
CA ARG A 174 8.10 -20.25 -3.94
C ARG A 174 8.30 -20.72 -2.50
N LYS A 175 9.49 -21.20 -2.15
CA LYS A 175 9.80 -21.62 -0.79
C LYS A 175 9.67 -20.48 0.21
N LYS A 176 10.11 -19.29 -0.17
CA LYS A 176 10.03 -18.07 0.64
C LYS A 176 8.57 -17.62 0.83
N ILE A 177 7.77 -17.64 -0.23
CA ILE A 177 6.33 -17.34 -0.20
C ILE A 177 5.59 -18.35 0.68
N LYS A 178 5.87 -19.64 0.53
CA LYS A 178 5.27 -20.70 1.34
C LYS A 178 5.58 -20.57 2.82
N ALA A 179 6.81 -20.21 3.15
CA ALA A 179 7.25 -20.04 4.53
C ALA A 179 6.50 -18.89 5.23
N GLU A 180 6.23 -17.79 4.53
CA GLU A 180 5.58 -16.61 5.09
C GLU A 180 4.05 -16.70 5.06
N PHE A 181 3.48 -17.19 3.96
CA PHE A 181 2.03 -17.14 3.72
C PHE A 181 1.34 -18.51 3.79
N GLY A 182 2.10 -19.59 4.00
CA GLY A 182 1.56 -20.95 4.10
C GLY A 182 1.16 -21.60 2.77
N SER A 183 1.23 -20.89 1.65
CA SER A 183 0.92 -21.38 0.30
C SER A 183 1.97 -20.92 -0.71
N ASP A 184 2.24 -21.73 -1.72
CA ASP A 184 3.15 -21.45 -2.85
C ASP A 184 2.41 -21.28 -4.20
N ASP A 185 1.09 -21.08 -4.15
CA ASP A 185 0.22 -21.02 -5.33
C ASP A 185 0.34 -19.74 -6.17
N LEU A 186 1.18 -18.79 -5.76
CA LEU A 186 1.34 -17.52 -6.47
C LEU A 186 1.89 -17.76 -7.88
N ILE A 187 2.98 -18.48 -8.01
CA ILE A 187 3.60 -18.82 -9.30
C ILE A 187 3.34 -20.30 -9.60
N LYS A 188 2.67 -20.60 -10.70
CA LYS A 188 2.37 -21.95 -11.13
C LYS A 188 3.26 -22.38 -12.29
N SER A 189 3.56 -23.67 -12.38
CA SER A 189 4.20 -24.26 -13.57
C SER A 189 3.11 -24.68 -14.55
N ASP A 190 3.33 -24.38 -15.82
CA ASP A 190 2.52 -24.80 -16.94
C ASP A 190 3.39 -25.53 -17.95
N LYS A 191 2.79 -26.16 -19.00
CA LYS A 191 3.52 -26.85 -20.07
C LYS A 191 4.49 -25.93 -20.78
N ASP A 192 4.11 -24.66 -20.93
CA ASP A 192 4.82 -23.66 -21.71
C ASP A 192 5.66 -22.70 -20.82
N GLY A 193 5.74 -22.97 -19.51
CA GLY A 193 6.56 -22.19 -18.59
C GLY A 193 5.93 -21.87 -17.24
N TYR A 194 5.97 -20.61 -16.83
CA TYR A 194 5.47 -20.13 -15.52
C TYR A 194 4.40 -19.06 -15.69
N ILE A 195 3.43 -19.04 -14.78
CA ILE A 195 2.30 -18.10 -14.78
C ILE A 195 1.89 -17.72 -13.35
N ILE A 196 1.40 -16.51 -13.19
CA ILE A 196 0.68 -16.03 -12.00
C ILE A 196 -0.82 -15.99 -12.28
#